data_7613583a6c005cb61d52d7a3615956d3
#
_entry.id   7613583a6c005cb61d52d7a3615956d3
#
_cell.length_a   1.000
_cell.length_b   1.000
_cell.length_c   1.000
_cell.angle_alpha   90.00
_cell.angle_beta   90.00
_cell.angle_gamma   90.00
#
_symmetry.space_group_name_H-M   'P 1'
#
loop_
_entity.id
_entity.type
_entity.pdbx_description
1 polymer ?
#
loop_
_entity_poly.entity_id
_entity_poly.type
_entity_poly.pdbx_seq_one_letter_code
_entity_poly.pdbx_strand_id
1 'polypeptide(L)'
;MAKSAVYFLLFLMTAATPSLLVESSDDTNHAYLPCSDTKVQISDGFTFGIAFASRQSFFLNSSLQLSPCDRRLSLSNANSRLALFRPKVDEISLLTINTSSFTPDVVGGYMVAFAGRKYAARSLPAFVANGTYTVTSFTLVLEFKKGRLQNLFWKRDGCAQCSGRSNFVCLNKQDCAINTNNCKNHGGSVDCSIGIQLAFSGTDKHLSALNSWYEVENLRQYSLFGLYSNLRDSLTSQYNKFF
;
A
#
# COMPACT_ATOMS: atom_id res chain seq x y z
N MET A 1 24.84 29.36 75.85
CA MET A 1 23.62 28.97 75.10
C MET A 1 23.86 29.14 73.63
N ALA A 2 24.30 28.07 72.96
CA ALA A 2 24.63 28.08 71.55
C ALA A 2 23.47 27.48 70.77
N LYS A 3 22.91 28.26 69.83
CA LYS A 3 21.88 27.76 68.87
C LYS A 3 22.57 27.18 67.62
N SER A 4 22.42 25.88 67.51
CA SER A 4 22.90 25.12 66.31
C SER A 4 21.90 25.32 65.16
N ALA A 5 22.34 25.90 64.06
CA ALA A 5 21.57 26.00 62.82
C ALA A 5 21.89 24.80 61.91
N VAL A 6 20.93 23.95 61.70
CA VAL A 6 21.02 22.81 60.79
C VAL A 6 20.65 23.31 59.37
N TYR A 7 21.62 23.35 58.48
CA TYR A 7 21.39 23.60 57.04
C TYR A 7 20.97 22.30 56.35
N PHE A 8 19.73 22.26 55.92
CA PHE A 8 19.19 21.21 55.07
C PHE A 8 19.60 21.51 53.62
N LEU A 9 20.59 20.82 53.11
CA LEU A 9 20.98 20.88 51.70
C LEU A 9 20.03 19.99 50.91
N LEU A 10 19.06 20.60 50.23
CA LEU A 10 18.22 19.94 49.24
C LEU A 10 19.03 19.75 47.95
N PHE A 11 19.51 18.52 47.73
CA PHE A 11 20.06 18.08 46.46
C PHE A 11 18.89 17.86 45.49
N LEU A 12 18.63 18.82 44.60
CA LEU A 12 17.77 18.63 43.43
C LEU A 12 18.56 17.77 42.41
N MET A 13 18.29 16.44 42.38
CA MET A 13 18.68 15.60 41.28
C MET A 13 17.76 15.90 40.09
N THR A 14 18.19 16.75 39.18
CA THR A 14 17.61 16.86 37.86
C THR A 14 17.96 15.60 37.09
N ALA A 15 17.03 14.63 37.05
CA ALA A 15 17.12 13.50 36.13
C ALA A 15 17.01 14.06 34.73
N ALA A 16 18.15 14.20 34.03
CA ALA A 16 18.19 14.42 32.60
C ALA A 16 17.66 13.15 31.92
N THR A 17 16.37 13.14 31.58
CA THR A 17 15.83 12.13 30.66
C THR A 17 16.56 12.33 29.34
N PRO A 18 17.25 11.29 28.80
CA PRO A 18 17.74 11.37 27.44
C PRO A 18 16.49 11.49 26.55
N SER A 19 16.28 12.68 25.97
CA SER A 19 15.39 12.84 24.85
C SER A 19 15.94 11.94 23.74
N LEU A 20 15.28 10.79 23.53
CA LEU A 20 15.46 10.02 22.32
C LEU A 20 15.06 10.95 21.17
N LEU A 21 16.06 11.61 20.59
CA LEU A 21 15.92 12.22 19.29
C LEU A 21 15.59 11.06 18.34
N VAL A 22 14.32 10.91 18.04
CA VAL A 22 13.89 10.12 16.88
C VAL A 22 14.47 10.86 15.69
N GLU A 23 15.63 10.42 15.22
CA GLU A 23 16.16 10.85 13.94
C GLU A 23 15.10 10.49 12.91
N SER A 24 14.37 11.51 12.46
CA SER A 24 13.57 11.41 11.25
C SER A 24 14.57 11.08 10.14
N SER A 25 14.57 9.85 9.65
CA SER A 25 15.42 9.49 8.50
C SER A 25 15.04 10.42 7.36
N ASP A 26 16.00 11.27 6.96
CA ASP A 26 15.79 12.22 5.87
C ASP A 26 15.42 11.45 4.60
N ASP A 27 14.32 11.87 3.95
CA ASP A 27 13.90 11.34 2.66
C ASP A 27 15.00 11.62 1.62
N THR A 28 15.75 10.58 1.27
CA THR A 28 16.85 10.68 0.29
C THR A 28 16.38 10.56 -1.15
N ASN A 29 15.09 10.26 -1.37
CA ASN A 29 14.50 10.12 -2.69
C ASN A 29 13.83 11.41 -3.15
N HIS A 30 14.45 12.12 -4.08
CA HIS A 30 13.93 13.36 -4.65
C HIS A 30 13.10 13.15 -5.94
N ALA A 31 12.67 11.92 -6.25
CA ALA A 31 11.81 11.64 -7.39
C ALA A 31 10.33 11.82 -7.03
N TYR A 32 9.75 12.94 -7.42
CA TYR A 32 8.35 13.31 -7.13
C TYR A 32 7.37 12.96 -8.24
N LEU A 33 7.85 12.53 -9.40
CA LEU A 33 7.01 12.12 -10.52
C LEU A 33 6.90 10.60 -10.57
N PRO A 34 5.67 10.05 -10.80
CA PRO A 34 5.48 8.59 -10.79
C PRO A 34 6.22 7.87 -11.92
N CYS A 35 6.57 8.58 -13.01
CA CYS A 35 7.33 8.04 -14.12
C CYS A 35 8.84 8.24 -14.00
N SER A 36 9.34 8.66 -12.85
CA SER A 36 10.78 8.77 -12.59
C SER A 36 11.31 7.47 -12.00
N ASP A 37 12.40 6.96 -12.57
CA ASP A 37 13.11 5.81 -11.98
C ASP A 37 13.92 6.26 -10.77
N THR A 38 13.86 5.45 -9.71
CA THR A 38 14.53 5.75 -8.46
C THR A 38 15.05 4.48 -7.78
N LYS A 39 15.95 4.68 -6.83
CA LYS A 39 16.34 3.69 -5.83
C LYS A 39 16.04 4.23 -4.45
N VAL A 40 15.29 3.48 -3.68
CA VAL A 40 14.82 3.86 -2.35
C VAL A 40 15.46 3.03 -1.25
N GLN A 41 15.51 3.60 -0.06
CA GLN A 41 15.76 2.93 1.21
C GLN A 41 14.48 2.96 2.07
N ILE A 42 14.52 2.26 3.19
CA ILE A 42 13.46 2.32 4.22
C ILE A 42 13.24 3.77 4.62
N SER A 43 11.98 4.15 4.81
CA SER A 43 11.49 5.50 5.16
C SER A 43 11.65 6.58 4.08
N ASP A 44 12.27 6.30 2.93
CA ASP A 44 12.19 7.22 1.79
C ASP A 44 10.76 7.37 1.30
N GLY A 45 10.38 8.55 0.83
CA GLY A 45 9.13 8.73 0.09
C GLY A 45 9.23 8.07 -1.29
N PHE A 46 8.23 7.27 -1.67
CA PHE A 46 8.17 6.65 -3.00
C PHE A 46 6.95 7.12 -3.77
N THR A 47 7.17 7.78 -4.92
CA THR A 47 6.07 8.32 -5.75
C THR A 47 5.59 7.30 -6.76
N PHE A 48 4.30 6.99 -6.72
CA PHE A 48 3.62 6.15 -7.72
C PHE A 48 2.26 6.75 -8.09
N GLY A 49 1.69 6.26 -9.19
CA GLY A 49 0.39 6.69 -9.67
C GLY A 49 -0.61 5.55 -9.72
N ILE A 50 -1.89 5.91 -9.61
CA ILE A 50 -3.02 5.05 -9.94
C ILE A 50 -3.83 5.73 -11.02
N ALA A 51 -3.89 5.11 -12.20
CA ALA A 51 -4.68 5.60 -13.32
C ALA A 51 -6.03 4.87 -13.36
N PHE A 52 -7.10 5.62 -13.54
CA PHE A 52 -8.46 5.13 -13.73
C PHE A 52 -8.88 5.34 -15.19
N ALA A 53 -9.34 4.29 -15.83
CA ALA A 53 -9.82 4.35 -17.22
C ALA A 53 -10.61 3.07 -17.56
N SER A 54 -11.08 2.95 -18.79
CA SER A 54 -11.57 1.66 -19.28
C SER A 54 -10.43 0.63 -19.34
N ARG A 55 -10.76 -0.65 -19.18
CA ARG A 55 -9.76 -1.72 -19.23
C ARG A 55 -8.91 -1.66 -20.50
N GLN A 56 -9.54 -1.40 -21.63
CA GLN A 56 -8.87 -1.38 -22.94
C GLN A 56 -7.90 -0.18 -23.08
N SER A 57 -8.13 0.92 -22.38
CA SER A 57 -7.26 2.09 -22.41
C SER A 57 -5.83 1.81 -21.92
N PHE A 58 -5.63 0.72 -21.18
CA PHE A 58 -4.31 0.28 -20.72
C PHE A 58 -3.57 -0.65 -21.69
N PHE A 59 -4.17 -0.93 -22.87
CA PHE A 59 -3.60 -1.87 -23.83
C PHE A 59 -3.32 -1.22 -25.16
N LEU A 60 -2.14 -1.48 -25.71
CA LEU A 60 -1.81 -1.19 -27.11
C LEU A 60 -2.33 -2.35 -27.97
N ASN A 61 -3.06 -2.03 -29.03
CA ASN A 61 -3.64 -3.03 -29.96
C ASN A 61 -4.45 -4.14 -29.25
N SER A 62 -5.12 -3.80 -28.14
CA SER A 62 -5.98 -4.68 -27.34
C SER A 62 -5.29 -5.90 -26.71
N SER A 63 -3.99 -6.08 -26.88
CA SER A 63 -3.26 -7.26 -26.42
C SER A 63 -2.09 -6.95 -25.50
N LEU A 64 -1.33 -5.90 -25.76
CA LEU A 64 -0.13 -5.56 -25.01
C LEU A 64 -0.45 -4.50 -23.94
N GLN A 65 -0.50 -4.89 -22.66
CA GLN A 65 -0.62 -3.93 -21.58
C GLN A 65 0.65 -3.09 -21.47
N LEU A 66 0.49 -1.76 -21.48
CA LEU A 66 1.56 -0.80 -21.27
C LEU A 66 1.41 -0.12 -19.91
N SER A 67 2.52 0.45 -19.41
CA SER A 67 2.49 1.34 -18.26
C SER A 67 1.88 2.69 -18.66
N PRO A 68 1.10 3.34 -17.78
CA PRO A 68 0.68 4.73 -17.98
C PRO A 68 1.83 5.72 -18.22
N CYS A 69 3.08 5.34 -17.90
CA CYS A 69 4.28 6.14 -18.24
C CYS A 69 4.76 5.96 -19.69
N ASP A 70 4.19 5.02 -20.43
CA ASP A 70 4.55 4.80 -21.83
C ASP A 70 3.80 5.79 -22.74
N ARG A 71 4.55 6.56 -23.52
CA ARG A 71 3.98 7.58 -24.40
C ARG A 71 3.08 7.03 -25.52
N ARG A 72 3.20 5.74 -25.83
CA ARG A 72 2.35 5.07 -26.82
C ARG A 72 0.92 4.85 -26.30
N LEU A 73 0.74 4.95 -24.97
CA LEU A 73 -0.54 4.80 -24.32
C LEU A 73 -1.19 6.19 -24.19
N SER A 74 -2.19 6.47 -25.02
CA SER A 74 -2.83 7.80 -25.10
C SER A 74 -3.93 7.94 -24.03
N LEU A 75 -3.57 7.84 -22.73
CA LEU A 75 -4.54 8.02 -21.64
C LEU A 75 -5.09 9.45 -21.56
N SER A 76 -4.33 10.45 -22.02
CA SER A 76 -4.79 11.86 -22.05
C SER A 76 -6.00 12.10 -22.96
N ASN A 77 -6.18 11.26 -23.99
CA ASN A 77 -7.31 11.31 -24.90
C ASN A 77 -8.50 10.44 -24.44
N ALA A 78 -8.30 9.63 -23.39
CA ALA A 78 -9.34 8.83 -22.80
C ALA A 78 -10.02 9.61 -21.66
N ASN A 79 -11.27 9.25 -21.35
CA ASN A 79 -11.90 9.72 -20.11
C ASN A 79 -11.19 9.04 -18.93
N SER A 80 -10.02 9.54 -18.57
CA SER A 80 -9.17 8.96 -17.52
C SER A 80 -8.96 9.93 -16.35
N ARG A 81 -8.64 9.38 -15.19
CA ARG A 81 -8.28 10.14 -13.98
C ARG A 81 -6.99 9.56 -13.39
N LEU A 82 -6.23 10.40 -12.71
CA LEU A 82 -4.97 10.04 -12.11
C LEU A 82 -4.95 10.46 -10.65
N ALA A 83 -4.60 9.53 -9.78
CA ALA A 83 -4.25 9.80 -8.39
C ALA A 83 -2.75 9.55 -8.18
N LEU A 84 -2.08 10.47 -7.47
CA LEU A 84 -0.65 10.37 -7.15
C LEU A 84 -0.49 10.21 -5.65
N PHE A 85 0.42 9.33 -5.26
CA PHE A 85 0.73 9.05 -3.87
C PHE A 85 2.24 9.05 -3.63
N ARG A 86 2.63 9.42 -2.42
CA ARG A 86 4.02 9.37 -1.96
C ARG A 86 4.11 8.83 -0.52
N PRO A 87 3.78 7.56 -0.30
CA PRO A 87 3.97 6.92 1.00
C PRO A 87 5.46 6.78 1.31
N LYS A 88 5.76 6.56 2.59
CA LYS A 88 7.10 6.15 3.01
C LYS A 88 7.31 4.66 2.77
N VAL A 89 8.49 4.32 2.29
CA VAL A 89 8.88 2.93 2.01
C VAL A 89 8.93 2.12 3.30
N ASP A 90 8.33 0.94 3.26
CA ASP A 90 8.20 -0.03 4.35
C ASP A 90 7.29 0.41 5.52
N GLU A 91 6.49 1.46 5.33
CA GLU A 91 5.41 1.80 6.25
C GLU A 91 4.06 1.33 5.70
N ILE A 92 3.23 0.69 6.55
CA ILE A 92 1.85 0.38 6.18
C ILE A 92 1.07 1.68 6.06
N SER A 93 0.42 1.85 4.92
CA SER A 93 -0.39 3.03 4.65
C SER A 93 -1.77 2.64 4.14
N LEU A 94 -2.79 3.34 4.59
CA LEU A 94 -4.13 3.28 4.02
C LEU A 94 -4.33 4.54 3.16
N LEU A 95 -4.34 4.34 1.86
CA LEU A 95 -4.60 5.40 0.89
C LEU A 95 -6.10 5.47 0.64
N THR A 96 -6.64 6.68 0.63
CA THR A 96 -8.06 6.90 0.34
C THR A 96 -8.23 7.77 -0.91
N ILE A 97 -9.06 7.31 -1.84
CA ILE A 97 -9.45 8.08 -3.02
C ILE A 97 -10.93 8.40 -2.88
N ASN A 98 -11.22 9.69 -2.70
CA ASN A 98 -12.58 10.15 -2.53
C ASN A 98 -13.34 10.10 -3.87
N THR A 99 -14.42 9.36 -3.93
CA THR A 99 -15.27 9.22 -5.11
C THR A 99 -16.34 10.31 -5.23
N SER A 100 -16.37 11.30 -4.32
CA SER A 100 -17.24 12.46 -4.48
C SER A 100 -16.82 13.38 -5.63
N SER A 101 -15.54 13.37 -6.01
CA SER A 101 -14.97 14.19 -7.09
C SER A 101 -14.97 13.52 -8.47
N PHE A 102 -15.16 12.21 -8.52
CA PHE A 102 -15.31 11.45 -9.76
C PHE A 102 -16.04 10.14 -9.50
N THR A 103 -16.68 9.61 -10.54
CA THR A 103 -17.43 8.38 -10.50
C THR A 103 -16.65 7.29 -11.25
N PRO A 104 -16.12 6.28 -10.57
CA PRO A 104 -15.22 5.30 -11.20
C PRO A 104 -15.80 4.56 -12.40
N ASP A 105 -17.08 4.22 -12.39
CA ASP A 105 -17.77 3.54 -13.49
C ASP A 105 -17.88 4.45 -14.74
N VAL A 106 -18.09 5.76 -14.57
CA VAL A 106 -18.13 6.74 -15.68
C VAL A 106 -16.75 6.88 -16.35
N VAL A 107 -15.66 6.77 -15.61
CA VAL A 107 -14.31 6.81 -16.19
C VAL A 107 -13.83 5.45 -16.72
N GLY A 108 -14.69 4.42 -16.69
CA GLY A 108 -14.42 3.13 -17.33
C GLY A 108 -14.21 1.96 -16.39
N GLY A 109 -14.30 2.17 -15.06
CA GLY A 109 -14.46 1.13 -14.05
C GLY A 109 -13.23 0.30 -13.71
N TYR A 110 -12.05 0.63 -14.20
CA TYR A 110 -10.80 -0.07 -13.89
C TYR A 110 -9.71 0.87 -13.41
N MET A 111 -8.75 0.33 -12.66
CA MET A 111 -7.57 1.05 -12.23
C MET A 111 -6.29 0.24 -12.44
N VAL A 112 -5.18 0.94 -12.67
CA VAL A 112 -3.82 0.39 -12.79
C VAL A 112 -2.88 1.22 -11.94
N ALA A 113 -2.18 0.58 -11.01
CA ALA A 113 -1.07 1.18 -10.29
C ALA A 113 0.21 1.09 -11.11
N PHE A 114 1.04 2.15 -11.10
CA PHE A 114 2.24 2.20 -11.92
C PHE A 114 3.31 3.11 -11.32
N ALA A 115 4.59 2.80 -11.60
CA ALA A 115 5.73 3.65 -11.31
C ALA A 115 6.92 3.33 -12.21
N GLY A 116 7.83 4.31 -12.31
CA GLY A 116 9.08 4.20 -13.07
C GLY A 116 8.89 4.20 -14.59
N ARG A 117 9.96 4.54 -15.29
CA ARG A 117 9.98 4.56 -16.76
C ARG A 117 10.84 3.44 -17.33
N LYS A 118 12.08 3.32 -16.86
CA LYS A 118 13.01 2.27 -17.29
C LYS A 118 12.59 0.89 -16.77
N TYR A 119 12.13 0.87 -15.53
CA TYR A 119 11.62 -0.33 -14.85
C TYR A 119 10.09 -0.33 -14.75
N ALA A 120 9.42 0.29 -15.71
CA ALA A 120 7.99 0.57 -15.79
C ALA A 120 7.12 -0.55 -15.17
N ALA A 121 7.13 -0.65 -13.85
CA ALA A 121 6.30 -1.57 -13.12
C ALA A 121 4.85 -1.08 -13.20
N ARG A 122 3.94 -1.98 -13.47
CA ARG A 122 2.50 -1.73 -13.51
C ARG A 122 1.74 -2.94 -13.02
N SER A 123 0.66 -2.71 -12.32
CA SER A 123 -0.27 -3.78 -11.94
C SER A 123 -1.12 -4.22 -13.14
N LEU A 124 -1.71 -5.40 -13.03
CA LEU A 124 -2.84 -5.74 -13.89
C LEU A 124 -4.02 -4.78 -13.61
N PRO A 125 -4.91 -4.52 -14.59
CA PRO A 125 -6.10 -3.74 -14.36
C PRO A 125 -7.01 -4.39 -13.32
N ALA A 126 -7.30 -3.68 -12.23
CA ALA A 126 -8.26 -4.11 -11.22
C ALA A 126 -9.63 -3.50 -11.52
N PHE A 127 -10.68 -4.30 -11.39
CA PHE A 127 -12.05 -3.82 -11.47
C PHE A 127 -12.38 -2.99 -10.23
N VAL A 128 -12.96 -1.81 -10.44
CA VAL A 128 -13.37 -0.88 -9.38
C VAL A 128 -14.88 -0.75 -9.35
N ALA A 129 -15.50 -0.40 -10.48
CA ALA A 129 -16.93 -0.17 -10.51
C ALA A 129 -17.54 -0.37 -11.91
N ASN A 130 -18.82 -0.65 -11.92
CA ASN A 130 -19.70 -0.51 -13.08
C ASN A 130 -21.06 0.02 -12.59
N GLY A 131 -22.04 0.15 -13.50
CA GLY A 131 -23.39 0.61 -13.14
C GLY A 131 -24.11 -0.23 -12.09
N THR A 132 -23.60 -1.42 -11.74
CA THR A 132 -24.25 -2.35 -10.79
C THR A 132 -23.46 -2.50 -9.49
N TYR A 133 -22.14 -2.64 -9.56
CA TYR A 133 -21.27 -2.97 -8.43
C TYR A 133 -20.06 -2.05 -8.32
N THR A 134 -19.68 -1.72 -7.08
CA THR A 134 -18.48 -0.95 -6.73
C THR A 134 -17.66 -1.71 -5.68
N VAL A 135 -16.39 -1.91 -5.94
CA VAL A 135 -15.39 -2.44 -5.00
C VAL A 135 -14.69 -1.27 -4.33
N THR A 136 -14.65 -1.25 -3.01
CA THR A 136 -14.15 -0.11 -2.23
C THR A 136 -12.87 -0.41 -1.46
N SER A 137 -12.45 -1.68 -1.37
CA SER A 137 -11.27 -2.08 -0.60
C SER A 137 -10.32 -2.89 -1.46
N PHE A 138 -9.05 -2.49 -1.44
CA PHE A 138 -7.97 -3.11 -2.20
C PHE A 138 -6.71 -3.22 -1.36
N THR A 139 -5.86 -4.20 -1.66
CA THR A 139 -4.52 -4.31 -1.13
C THR A 139 -3.52 -4.28 -2.28
N LEU A 140 -2.61 -3.30 -2.26
CA LEU A 140 -1.55 -3.15 -3.26
C LEU A 140 -0.20 -3.50 -2.63
N VAL A 141 0.51 -4.43 -3.25
CA VAL A 141 1.87 -4.79 -2.85
C VAL A 141 2.88 -4.23 -3.85
N LEU A 142 3.87 -3.51 -3.32
CA LEU A 142 5.02 -2.99 -4.06
C LEU A 142 6.23 -3.87 -3.77
N GLU A 143 6.73 -4.54 -4.79
CA GLU A 143 7.88 -5.44 -4.67
C GLU A 143 9.15 -4.79 -5.20
N PHE A 144 10.15 -4.67 -4.32
CA PHE A 144 11.43 -4.03 -4.63
C PHE A 144 12.58 -5.04 -4.68
N LYS A 145 13.55 -4.75 -5.52
CA LYS A 145 14.84 -5.45 -5.55
C LYS A 145 15.97 -4.43 -5.57
N LYS A 146 16.80 -4.43 -4.54
CA LYS A 146 17.91 -3.47 -4.39
C LYS A 146 17.43 -2.01 -4.51
N GLY A 147 16.31 -1.70 -3.86
CA GLY A 147 15.66 -0.40 -3.85
C GLY A 147 14.93 0.02 -5.13
N ARG A 148 14.92 -0.81 -6.17
CA ARG A 148 14.18 -0.53 -7.41
C ARG A 148 12.88 -1.31 -7.44
N LEU A 149 11.80 -0.64 -7.77
CA LEU A 149 10.50 -1.30 -7.95
C LEU A 149 10.59 -2.27 -9.13
N GLN A 150 10.20 -3.53 -8.88
CA GLN A 150 10.16 -4.59 -9.88
C GLN A 150 8.74 -4.90 -10.28
N ASN A 151 7.82 -4.89 -9.32
CA ASN A 151 6.46 -5.34 -9.52
C ASN A 151 5.47 -4.54 -8.65
N LEU A 152 4.25 -4.42 -9.16
CA LEU A 152 3.07 -3.91 -8.48
C LEU A 152 1.96 -4.92 -8.69
N PHE A 153 1.33 -5.42 -7.63
CA PHE A 153 0.22 -6.32 -7.80
C PHE A 153 -0.89 -6.10 -6.77
N TRP A 154 -2.12 -6.26 -7.23
CA TRP A 154 -3.30 -6.27 -6.38
C TRP A 154 -3.40 -7.63 -5.72
N LYS A 155 -3.31 -7.68 -4.41
CA LYS A 155 -3.59 -8.89 -3.66
C LYS A 155 -5.09 -9.13 -3.66
N ARG A 156 -5.48 -10.39 -3.88
CA ARG A 156 -6.87 -10.83 -3.80
C ARG A 156 -7.11 -11.50 -2.44
N ASP A 157 -7.95 -10.87 -1.63
CA ASP A 157 -8.25 -11.34 -0.27
C ASP A 157 -9.40 -12.36 -0.22
N GLY A 158 -10.07 -12.56 -1.35
CA GLY A 158 -11.28 -13.35 -1.41
C GLY A 158 -12.46 -12.64 -0.74
N CYS A 159 -13.58 -13.35 -0.61
CA CYS A 159 -14.79 -12.77 -0.04
C CYS A 159 -14.98 -13.03 1.45
N ALA A 160 -13.96 -13.49 2.16
CA ALA A 160 -14.06 -13.75 3.60
C ALA A 160 -14.45 -12.50 4.40
N GLN A 161 -13.95 -11.33 4.00
CA GLN A 161 -14.22 -10.05 4.68
C GLN A 161 -15.66 -9.57 4.56
N CYS A 162 -16.38 -9.98 3.53
CA CYS A 162 -17.78 -9.57 3.32
C CYS A 162 -18.79 -10.70 3.56
N SER A 163 -18.32 -11.88 3.94
CA SER A 163 -19.19 -13.01 4.27
C SER A 163 -20.11 -12.66 5.45
N GLY A 164 -21.42 -12.84 5.26
CA GLY A 164 -22.42 -12.54 6.27
C GLY A 164 -22.81 -11.06 6.43
N ARG A 165 -22.27 -10.15 5.61
CA ARG A 165 -22.65 -8.73 5.59
C ARG A 165 -23.65 -8.47 4.49
N SER A 166 -24.89 -8.08 4.84
CA SER A 166 -26.01 -7.91 3.91
C SER A 166 -25.81 -6.87 2.79
N ASN A 167 -24.91 -5.90 3.02
CA ASN A 167 -24.66 -4.82 2.06
C ASN A 167 -23.58 -5.16 1.00
N PHE A 168 -22.96 -6.33 1.11
CA PHE A 168 -21.87 -6.75 0.23
C PHE A 168 -22.26 -7.94 -0.63
N VAL A 169 -21.74 -7.94 -1.84
CA VAL A 169 -21.83 -9.04 -2.80
C VAL A 169 -20.43 -9.53 -3.12
N CYS A 170 -20.22 -10.84 -3.11
CA CYS A 170 -18.97 -11.45 -3.50
C CYS A 170 -18.90 -11.58 -5.03
N LEU A 171 -18.00 -10.85 -5.68
CA LEU A 171 -17.77 -10.95 -7.11
C LEU A 171 -16.63 -11.94 -7.39
N ASN A 172 -16.91 -12.91 -8.27
CA ASN A 172 -15.95 -13.91 -8.76
C ASN A 172 -15.19 -14.66 -7.64
N LYS A 173 -15.75 -14.77 -6.45
CA LYS A 173 -15.11 -15.33 -5.24
C LYS A 173 -13.82 -14.59 -4.83
N GLN A 174 -13.64 -13.35 -5.27
CA GLN A 174 -12.41 -12.58 -5.06
C GLN A 174 -12.62 -11.21 -4.45
N ASP A 175 -13.63 -10.48 -4.89
CA ASP A 175 -13.80 -9.08 -4.52
C ASP A 175 -15.11 -8.88 -3.76
N CYS A 176 -15.07 -8.14 -2.65
CA CYS A 176 -16.24 -7.68 -1.92
C CYS A 176 -16.74 -6.38 -2.52
N ALA A 177 -17.92 -6.41 -3.14
CA ALA A 177 -18.52 -5.26 -3.79
C ALA A 177 -19.80 -4.81 -3.10
N ILE A 178 -20.12 -3.53 -3.27
CA ILE A 178 -21.38 -2.89 -2.85
C ILE A 178 -22.22 -2.64 -4.10
N ASN A 179 -23.55 -2.67 -4.00
CA ASN A 179 -24.39 -2.21 -5.09
C ASN A 179 -24.15 -0.71 -5.31
N THR A 180 -23.80 -0.32 -6.54
CA THR A 180 -23.42 1.06 -6.90
C THR A 180 -24.52 2.08 -6.54
N ASN A 181 -25.80 1.71 -6.64
CA ASN A 181 -26.90 2.57 -6.25
C ASN A 181 -26.93 2.91 -4.74
N ASN A 182 -26.24 2.12 -3.90
CA ASN A 182 -26.13 2.42 -2.47
C ASN A 182 -25.04 3.47 -2.18
N CYS A 183 -24.21 3.80 -3.14
CA CYS A 183 -23.12 4.77 -2.97
C CYS A 183 -23.63 6.20 -2.97
N LYS A 184 -23.04 7.07 -2.13
CA LYS A 184 -23.43 8.50 -2.02
C LYS A 184 -23.36 9.24 -3.35
N ASN A 185 -22.37 8.96 -4.18
CA ASN A 185 -22.21 9.55 -5.51
C ASN A 185 -23.30 9.10 -6.52
N HIS A 186 -24.11 8.10 -6.16
CA HIS A 186 -25.28 7.64 -6.91
C HIS A 186 -26.60 7.89 -6.16
N GLY A 187 -26.60 8.74 -5.13
CA GLY A 187 -27.79 9.10 -4.35
C GLY A 187 -28.10 8.16 -3.18
N GLY A 188 -27.24 7.16 -2.91
CA GLY A 188 -27.33 6.28 -1.75
C GLY A 188 -26.76 6.90 -0.47
N SER A 189 -26.67 6.09 0.59
CA SER A 189 -26.18 6.51 1.90
C SER A 189 -24.76 6.05 2.24
N VAL A 190 -24.19 5.11 1.47
CA VAL A 190 -22.90 4.47 1.74
C VAL A 190 -21.77 5.30 1.16
N ASP A 191 -20.71 5.50 1.95
CA ASP A 191 -19.46 6.05 1.43
C ASP A 191 -18.70 4.96 0.65
N CYS A 192 -18.60 5.16 -0.66
CA CYS A 192 -17.89 4.25 -1.57
C CYS A 192 -16.50 4.79 -1.98
N SER A 193 -15.87 5.61 -1.14
CA SER A 193 -14.47 5.99 -1.32
C SER A 193 -13.60 4.75 -1.40
N ILE A 194 -12.59 4.78 -2.27
CA ILE A 194 -11.70 3.65 -2.52
C ILE A 194 -10.61 3.66 -1.47
N GLY A 195 -10.57 2.63 -0.63
CA GLY A 195 -9.50 2.38 0.33
C GLY A 195 -8.46 1.42 -0.26
N ILE A 196 -7.18 1.79 -0.20
CA ILE A 196 -6.09 0.96 -0.69
C ILE A 196 -5.08 0.78 0.44
N GLN A 197 -5.03 -0.43 0.98
CA GLN A 197 -3.98 -0.81 1.91
C GLN A 197 -2.70 -1.06 1.11
N LEU A 198 -1.63 -0.38 1.51
CA LEU A 198 -0.34 -0.46 0.84
C LEU A 198 0.63 -1.27 1.68
N ALA A 199 1.38 -2.16 1.02
CA ALA A 199 2.43 -2.95 1.64
C ALA A 199 3.67 -3.02 0.74
N PHE A 200 4.83 -3.16 1.35
CA PHE A 200 6.12 -3.27 0.68
C PHE A 200 6.73 -4.64 0.91
N SER A 201 7.46 -5.13 -0.08
CA SER A 201 8.21 -6.40 -0.01
C SER A 201 9.53 -6.31 -0.75
N GLY A 202 10.42 -7.26 -0.48
CA GLY A 202 11.71 -7.36 -1.16
C GLY A 202 12.84 -6.69 -0.41
N THR A 203 13.70 -5.91 -1.09
CA THR A 203 14.87 -5.27 -0.48
C THR A 203 15.06 -3.84 -0.94
N ASP A 204 15.53 -2.99 -0.03
CA ASP A 204 15.92 -1.61 -0.30
C ASP A 204 17.27 -1.48 -1.01
N LYS A 205 17.77 -0.25 -1.23
CA LYS A 205 19.06 0.00 -1.89
C LYS A 205 20.26 -0.51 -1.11
N HIS A 206 20.14 -0.70 0.20
CA HIS A 206 21.16 -1.22 1.12
C HIS A 206 21.01 -2.71 1.39
N LEU A 207 20.08 -3.40 0.69
CA LEU A 207 19.71 -4.81 0.86
C LEU A 207 18.97 -5.11 2.16
N SER A 208 18.49 -4.11 2.87
CA SER A 208 17.60 -4.29 4.01
C SER A 208 16.25 -4.83 3.54
N ALA A 209 15.70 -5.77 4.28
CA ALA A 209 14.42 -6.38 3.94
C ALA A 209 13.27 -5.40 4.17
N LEU A 210 12.34 -5.33 3.21
CA LEU A 210 11.09 -4.59 3.32
C LEU A 210 10.00 -5.57 3.80
N ASN A 211 9.46 -5.33 4.98
CA ASN A 211 8.66 -6.29 5.72
C ASN A 211 7.21 -5.84 5.97
N SER A 212 6.82 -4.63 5.58
CA SER A 212 5.47 -4.13 5.89
C SER A 212 4.36 -5.02 5.31
N TRP A 213 4.61 -5.72 4.19
CA TRP A 213 3.67 -6.71 3.65
C TRP A 213 3.37 -7.86 4.63
N TYR A 214 4.33 -8.19 5.52
CA TYR A 214 4.16 -9.22 6.53
C TYR A 214 3.17 -8.82 7.63
N GLU A 215 3.04 -7.52 7.87
CA GLU A 215 2.15 -6.96 8.90
C GLU A 215 0.70 -6.84 8.40
N VAL A 216 0.48 -6.89 7.09
CA VAL A 216 -0.85 -6.89 6.51
C VAL A 216 -1.53 -8.22 6.77
N GLU A 217 -2.75 -8.17 7.30
CA GLU A 217 -3.57 -9.35 7.56
C GLU A 217 -3.68 -10.22 6.30
N ASN A 218 -3.60 -11.54 6.48
CA ASN A 218 -3.60 -12.55 5.40
C ASN A 218 -2.40 -12.52 4.43
N LEU A 219 -1.44 -11.59 4.55
CA LEU A 219 -0.18 -11.69 3.80
C LEU A 219 0.89 -12.50 4.53
N ARG A 220 0.85 -12.56 5.86
CA ARG A 220 1.83 -13.28 6.69
C ARG A 220 2.06 -14.72 6.27
N GLN A 221 1.00 -15.42 5.88
CA GLN A 221 1.08 -16.83 5.44
C GLN A 221 1.90 -17.04 4.16
N TYR A 222 2.10 -15.99 3.36
CA TYR A 222 2.92 -16.02 2.14
C TYR A 222 4.32 -15.45 2.33
N SER A 223 4.66 -15.04 3.56
CA SER A 223 5.97 -14.48 3.87
C SER A 223 7.05 -15.55 3.81
N LEU A 224 8.09 -15.33 3.00
CA LEU A 224 9.30 -16.17 3.05
C LEU A 224 9.95 -16.12 4.43
N PHE A 225 9.90 -14.98 5.11
CA PHE A 225 10.36 -14.85 6.50
C PHE A 225 9.47 -15.64 7.46
N GLY A 226 8.15 -15.58 7.30
CA GLY A 226 7.20 -16.39 8.06
C GLY A 226 7.39 -17.88 7.82
N LEU A 227 7.62 -18.31 6.58
CA LEU A 227 7.96 -19.68 6.24
C LEU A 227 9.29 -20.10 6.87
N TYR A 228 10.32 -19.25 6.82
CA TYR A 228 11.62 -19.53 7.42
C TYR A 228 11.56 -19.59 8.96
N SER A 229 10.85 -18.67 9.61
CA SER A 229 10.66 -18.70 11.07
C SER A 229 9.88 -19.93 11.52
N ASN A 230 8.80 -20.28 10.82
CA ASN A 230 8.03 -21.49 11.08
C ASN A 230 8.87 -22.77 10.89
N LEU A 231 9.71 -22.80 9.86
CA LEU A 231 10.63 -23.93 9.62
C LEU A 231 11.67 -24.03 10.74
N ARG A 232 12.28 -22.91 11.11
CA ARG A 232 13.26 -22.84 12.20
C ARG A 232 12.64 -23.29 13.53
N ASP A 233 11.46 -22.76 13.87
CA ASP A 233 10.77 -23.07 15.12
C ASP A 233 10.29 -24.53 15.15
N SER A 234 9.87 -25.08 14.01
CA SER A 234 9.55 -26.50 13.85
C SER A 234 10.78 -27.38 14.06
N LEU A 235 11.93 -27.02 13.46
CA LEU A 235 13.18 -27.75 13.64
C LEU A 235 13.68 -27.68 15.08
N THR A 236 13.60 -26.50 15.71
CA THR A 236 14.01 -26.32 17.12
C THR A 236 13.11 -27.12 18.06
N SER A 237 11.80 -27.14 17.80
CA SER A 237 10.85 -27.92 18.62
C SER A 237 11.04 -29.43 18.46
N GLN A 238 11.41 -29.89 17.28
CA GLN A 238 11.76 -31.30 17.05
C GLN A 238 13.07 -31.66 17.73
N TYR A 239 14.10 -30.81 17.64
CA TYR A 239 15.38 -31.00 18.31
C TYR A 239 15.20 -31.14 19.84
N ASN A 240 14.42 -30.22 20.45
CA ASN A 240 14.12 -30.27 21.91
C ASN A 240 13.23 -31.42 22.33
N LYS A 241 12.66 -32.20 21.40
CA LYS A 241 11.94 -33.44 21.72
C LYS A 241 12.83 -34.67 21.72
N PHE A 242 14.01 -34.61 21.13
CA PHE A 242 14.96 -35.72 21.00
C PHE A 242 16.16 -35.61 21.95
N PHE A 243 16.33 -34.47 22.61
CA PHE A 243 17.36 -34.22 23.62
C PHE A 243 16.74 -33.50 24.83
#